data_30f8d63cdd6643334aa232a0dd4235bb
#
_entry.id   30f8d63cdd6643334aa232a0dd4235bb
#
_cell.length_a   1.000
_cell.length_b   1.000
_cell.length_c   1.000
_cell.angle_alpha   90.00
_cell.angle_beta   90.00
_cell.angle_gamma   90.00
#
_symmetry.space_group_name_H-M   'P 1'
#
loop_
_entity.id
_entity.type
_entity.pdbx_description
1 polymer ?
#
loop_
_entity_poly.entity_id
_entity_poly.type
_entity_poly.pdbx_seq_one_letter_code
_entity_poly.pdbx_strand_id
1 'polypeptide(L)'
;MGAWRWDAATNVVEWSSSLEAIYGLAPGAFERTFEAFLSLVHPDDRDHVIRCVAEAGRNGSEYKIEFRTIRPDGEERWISDRGELIYNASGKMTGITGVCWDSTDEKRHEVERVRHFDELRNVLDRERLARSEAEAAAEELRKANAEIEQFAYLASHDLQEPLRTTATHTQLLARRYRGRLDDDADALLDQIVAGTARMQALISDLLEYSQLTRGESHTRERIDLNTVLEEARQILAAAIDASGAEVRSEALPEVRAAPGQMVQLFQNLIANAIKYRRPDAAPYIRVWCEPCGGAFQIVVADNGQGFDERYADQIFGIFKRLHGREVPGTGIGLALCKRIVEAHGGRIWAKSMPGRGSTFCFTLPLV
;
A
#
# COMPACT_ATOMS: atom_id res chain seq x y z
N MET A 1 -33.70 -43.40 3.84
CA MET A 1 -33.55 -44.36 2.74
C MET A 1 -34.66 -45.35 2.84
N GLY A 2 -35.39 -45.64 1.74
CA GLY A 2 -36.46 -46.63 1.67
C GLY A 2 -36.25 -47.57 0.48
N ALA A 3 -36.69 -48.82 0.63
CA ALA A 3 -36.60 -49.84 -0.41
C ALA A 3 -37.95 -50.00 -1.12
N TRP A 4 -37.89 -50.30 -2.41
CA TRP A 4 -39.06 -50.53 -3.23
C TRP A 4 -38.81 -51.66 -4.23
N ARG A 5 -39.95 -52.23 -4.69
CA ARG A 5 -39.95 -53.24 -5.76
C ARG A 5 -41.15 -53.03 -6.66
N TRP A 6 -40.96 -53.05 -7.96
CA TRP A 6 -42.02 -53.00 -8.95
C TRP A 6 -42.02 -54.28 -9.77
N ASP A 7 -43.14 -54.91 -9.85
CA ASP A 7 -43.41 -56.06 -10.72
C ASP A 7 -44.12 -55.56 -11.99
N ALA A 8 -43.48 -55.66 -13.13
CA ALA A 8 -43.98 -55.16 -14.42
C ALA A 8 -45.13 -55.97 -14.99
N ALA A 9 -45.34 -57.23 -14.57
CA ALA A 9 -46.45 -58.10 -15.05
C ALA A 9 -47.73 -57.80 -14.32
N THR A 10 -47.66 -57.53 -13.01
CA THR A 10 -48.83 -57.27 -12.18
C THR A 10 -49.07 -55.79 -11.93
N ASN A 11 -48.14 -54.93 -12.32
CA ASN A 11 -48.07 -53.50 -12.02
C ASN A 11 -48.10 -53.17 -10.52
N VAL A 12 -47.66 -54.12 -9.67
CA VAL A 12 -47.62 -53.91 -8.21
C VAL A 12 -46.30 -53.28 -7.83
N VAL A 13 -46.38 -52.19 -7.05
CA VAL A 13 -45.24 -51.53 -6.41
C VAL A 13 -45.33 -51.79 -4.90
N GLU A 14 -44.28 -52.39 -4.36
CA GLU A 14 -44.12 -52.60 -2.93
C GLU A 14 -43.15 -51.60 -2.36
N TRP A 15 -43.54 -50.93 -1.26
CA TRP A 15 -42.71 -49.96 -0.54
C TRP A 15 -42.40 -50.44 0.89
N SER A 16 -41.20 -50.09 1.35
CA SER A 16 -40.94 -50.17 2.78
C SER A 16 -41.64 -49.03 3.52
N SER A 17 -41.94 -49.22 4.79
CA SER A 17 -42.58 -48.17 5.63
C SER A 17 -41.80 -46.86 5.69
N SER A 18 -40.48 -46.92 5.56
CA SER A 18 -39.61 -45.73 5.49
C SER A 18 -39.81 -44.92 4.21
N LEU A 19 -40.28 -45.53 3.12
CA LEU A 19 -40.52 -44.86 1.87
C LEU A 19 -41.76 -43.96 1.92
N GLU A 20 -42.85 -44.46 2.51
CA GLU A 20 -44.05 -43.65 2.72
C GLU A 20 -43.74 -42.38 3.52
N ALA A 21 -42.88 -42.48 4.54
CA ALA A 21 -42.42 -41.30 5.30
C ALA A 21 -41.63 -40.30 4.46
N ILE A 22 -40.77 -40.78 3.54
CA ILE A 22 -40.05 -39.92 2.61
C ILE A 22 -40.97 -39.12 1.73
N TYR A 23 -42.07 -39.76 1.23
CA TYR A 23 -43.10 -39.10 0.41
C TYR A 23 -44.18 -38.37 1.21
N GLY A 24 -44.08 -38.36 2.55
CA GLY A 24 -45.03 -37.67 3.42
C GLY A 24 -46.39 -38.36 3.51
N LEU A 25 -46.43 -39.64 3.22
CA LEU A 25 -47.67 -40.44 3.30
C LEU A 25 -47.84 -41.09 4.68
N ALA A 26 -49.09 -41.25 5.10
CA ALA A 26 -49.39 -42.07 6.30
C ALA A 26 -49.08 -43.55 6.03
N PRO A 27 -48.69 -44.34 7.07
CA PRO A 27 -48.41 -45.75 6.91
C PRO A 27 -49.54 -46.48 6.25
N GLY A 28 -49.29 -47.19 5.14
CA GLY A 28 -50.27 -47.93 4.36
C GLY A 28 -51.14 -47.12 3.39
N ALA A 29 -50.86 -45.85 3.20
CA ALA A 29 -51.61 -44.97 2.32
C ALA A 29 -51.21 -45.06 0.83
N PHE A 30 -50.08 -45.70 0.52
CA PHE A 30 -49.64 -45.87 -0.87
C PHE A 30 -50.47 -46.90 -1.62
N GLU A 31 -51.02 -46.53 -2.78
CA GLU A 31 -51.96 -47.38 -3.56
C GLU A 31 -51.27 -48.54 -4.33
N ARG A 32 -49.95 -48.71 -4.18
CA ARG A 32 -49.14 -49.82 -4.70
C ARG A 32 -49.19 -50.01 -6.22
N THR A 33 -49.40 -48.95 -6.99
CA THR A 33 -49.26 -48.96 -8.45
C THR A 33 -48.24 -48.02 -8.98
N PHE A 34 -47.75 -48.24 -10.20
CA PHE A 34 -46.80 -47.32 -10.84
C PHE A 34 -47.44 -45.95 -11.11
N GLU A 35 -48.73 -45.91 -11.44
CA GLU A 35 -49.50 -44.68 -11.62
C GLU A 35 -49.59 -43.88 -10.34
N ALA A 36 -49.84 -44.55 -9.21
CA ALA A 36 -49.87 -43.92 -7.89
C ALA A 36 -48.50 -43.31 -7.53
N PHE A 37 -47.40 -44.01 -7.83
CA PHE A 37 -46.06 -43.45 -7.70
C PHE A 37 -45.86 -42.22 -8.57
N LEU A 38 -46.20 -42.26 -9.86
CA LEU A 38 -46.09 -41.15 -10.77
C LEU A 38 -46.89 -39.92 -10.35
N SER A 39 -48.02 -40.13 -9.67
CA SER A 39 -48.83 -39.01 -9.17
C SER A 39 -48.10 -38.17 -8.12
N LEU A 40 -47.16 -38.75 -7.38
CA LEU A 40 -46.32 -38.10 -6.36
C LEU A 40 -45.10 -37.42 -6.97
N VAL A 41 -44.72 -37.77 -8.18
CA VAL A 41 -43.61 -37.12 -8.92
C VAL A 41 -44.05 -35.74 -9.41
N HIS A 42 -43.16 -34.75 -9.30
CA HIS A 42 -43.41 -33.40 -9.83
C HIS A 42 -43.84 -33.49 -11.31
N PRO A 43 -44.88 -32.76 -11.75
CA PRO A 43 -45.40 -32.85 -13.11
C PRO A 43 -44.33 -32.75 -14.20
N ASP A 44 -43.37 -31.83 -14.08
CA ASP A 44 -42.32 -31.64 -15.08
C ASP A 44 -41.35 -32.81 -15.17
N ASP A 45 -41.22 -33.63 -14.12
CA ASP A 45 -40.22 -34.71 -14.05
C ASP A 45 -40.87 -36.09 -14.41
N ARG A 46 -42.19 -36.19 -14.55
CA ARG A 46 -42.91 -37.47 -14.84
C ARG A 46 -42.45 -38.12 -16.15
N ASP A 47 -42.36 -37.36 -17.22
CA ASP A 47 -41.90 -37.86 -18.51
C ASP A 47 -40.45 -38.34 -18.46
N HIS A 48 -39.61 -37.70 -17.64
CA HIS A 48 -38.25 -38.13 -17.41
C HIS A 48 -38.18 -39.47 -16.69
N VAL A 49 -38.96 -39.64 -15.62
CA VAL A 49 -39.04 -40.89 -14.88
C VAL A 49 -39.52 -42.03 -15.77
N ILE A 50 -40.61 -41.84 -16.56
CA ILE A 50 -41.13 -42.84 -17.49
C ILE A 50 -40.06 -43.27 -18.52
N ARG A 51 -39.34 -42.31 -19.09
CA ARG A 51 -38.26 -42.60 -20.05
C ARG A 51 -37.15 -43.43 -19.42
N CYS A 52 -36.66 -43.04 -18.24
CA CYS A 52 -35.61 -43.76 -17.55
C CYS A 52 -35.97 -45.20 -17.19
N VAL A 53 -37.20 -45.45 -16.71
CA VAL A 53 -37.71 -46.81 -16.46
C VAL A 53 -37.77 -47.62 -17.73
N ALA A 54 -38.25 -47.04 -18.85
CA ALA A 54 -38.34 -47.74 -20.13
C ALA A 54 -36.96 -48.01 -20.76
N GLU A 55 -36.01 -47.12 -20.60
CA GLU A 55 -34.63 -47.28 -21.07
C GLU A 55 -33.87 -48.35 -20.28
N ALA A 56 -33.99 -48.34 -18.95
CA ALA A 56 -33.42 -49.40 -18.12
C ALA A 56 -33.90 -50.76 -18.53
N GLY A 57 -35.22 -50.92 -18.75
CA GLY A 57 -35.84 -52.17 -19.18
C GLY A 57 -35.40 -52.65 -20.57
N ARG A 58 -35.10 -51.75 -21.51
CA ARG A 58 -34.62 -52.07 -22.86
C ARG A 58 -33.15 -52.41 -22.95
N ASN A 59 -32.35 -51.66 -22.24
CA ASN A 59 -30.88 -51.74 -22.39
C ASN A 59 -30.19 -52.60 -21.32
N GLY A 60 -30.92 -53.06 -20.32
CA GLY A 60 -30.34 -53.81 -19.17
C GLY A 60 -29.41 -52.95 -18.32
N SER A 61 -29.55 -51.62 -18.40
CA SER A 61 -28.67 -50.68 -17.68
C SER A 61 -29.17 -50.47 -16.22
N GLU A 62 -28.25 -50.10 -15.35
CA GLU A 62 -28.58 -49.68 -13.98
C GLU A 62 -29.64 -48.58 -14.00
N TYR A 63 -30.70 -48.72 -13.21
CA TYR A 63 -31.71 -47.67 -13.01
C TYR A 63 -31.16 -46.67 -11.98
N LYS A 64 -30.86 -45.46 -12.43
CA LYS A 64 -30.43 -44.36 -11.58
C LYS A 64 -31.07 -43.07 -12.06
N ILE A 65 -31.79 -42.40 -11.15
CA ILE A 65 -32.51 -41.20 -11.50
C ILE A 65 -32.61 -40.26 -10.27
N GLU A 66 -32.70 -38.99 -10.55
CA GLU A 66 -33.04 -37.95 -9.57
C GLU A 66 -34.25 -37.20 -10.10
N PHE A 67 -35.24 -37.00 -9.25
CA PHE A 67 -36.47 -36.30 -9.61
C PHE A 67 -37.05 -35.59 -8.38
N ARG A 68 -37.95 -34.65 -8.64
CA ARG A 68 -38.68 -33.94 -7.59
C ARG A 68 -39.97 -34.68 -7.28
N THR A 69 -40.35 -34.72 -6.02
CA THR A 69 -41.63 -35.12 -5.53
C THR A 69 -42.35 -33.98 -4.85
N ILE A 70 -43.68 -33.96 -4.94
CA ILE A 70 -44.54 -33.02 -4.20
C ILE A 70 -45.25 -33.81 -3.14
N ARG A 71 -44.97 -33.53 -1.87
CA ARG A 71 -45.63 -34.16 -0.73
C ARG A 71 -47.08 -33.68 -0.61
N PRO A 72 -47.96 -34.41 0.13
CA PRO A 72 -49.34 -33.97 0.38
C PRO A 72 -49.48 -32.61 1.06
N ASP A 73 -48.47 -32.17 1.82
CA ASP A 73 -48.39 -30.84 2.45
C ASP A 73 -47.95 -29.73 1.49
N GLY A 74 -47.65 -30.08 0.22
CA GLY A 74 -47.17 -29.18 -0.81
C GLY A 74 -45.64 -28.96 -0.81
N GLU A 75 -44.91 -29.61 0.09
CA GLU A 75 -43.45 -29.47 0.13
C GLU A 75 -42.80 -30.23 -1.04
N GLU A 76 -41.93 -29.54 -1.78
CA GLU A 76 -41.12 -30.13 -2.85
C GLU A 76 -39.82 -30.73 -2.26
N ARG A 77 -39.56 -32.00 -2.63
CA ARG A 77 -38.38 -32.74 -2.22
C ARG A 77 -37.67 -33.35 -3.41
N TRP A 78 -36.37 -33.37 -3.37
CA TRP A 78 -35.53 -34.12 -4.32
C TRP A 78 -35.35 -35.55 -3.83
N ILE A 79 -35.65 -36.51 -4.73
CA ILE A 79 -35.49 -37.94 -4.50
C ILE A 79 -34.36 -38.44 -5.42
N SER A 80 -33.38 -39.10 -4.85
CA SER A 80 -32.43 -39.92 -5.59
C SER A 80 -32.84 -41.36 -5.51
N ASP A 81 -32.97 -42.02 -6.65
CA ASP A 81 -33.47 -43.38 -6.78
C ASP A 81 -32.50 -44.24 -7.58
N ARG A 82 -32.19 -45.44 -7.05
CA ARG A 82 -31.32 -46.43 -7.70
C ARG A 82 -31.95 -47.78 -7.59
N GLY A 83 -31.92 -48.53 -8.71
CA GLY A 83 -32.51 -49.86 -8.78
C GLY A 83 -31.79 -50.79 -9.73
N GLU A 84 -32.03 -52.06 -9.49
CA GLU A 84 -31.56 -53.17 -10.32
C GLU A 84 -32.75 -53.88 -10.96
N LEU A 85 -32.52 -54.35 -12.20
CA LEU A 85 -33.51 -55.07 -12.96
C LEU A 85 -33.65 -56.51 -12.50
N ILE A 86 -34.89 -56.99 -12.42
CA ILE A 86 -35.21 -58.36 -12.05
C ILE A 86 -35.56 -59.14 -13.33
N TYR A 87 -34.93 -60.28 -13.50
CA TYR A 87 -35.16 -61.15 -14.68
C TYR A 87 -35.74 -62.50 -14.26
N ASN A 88 -36.58 -63.07 -15.11
CA ASN A 88 -37.03 -64.43 -14.93
C ASN A 88 -36.01 -65.48 -15.49
N ALA A 89 -36.30 -66.78 -15.31
CA ALA A 89 -35.45 -67.87 -15.79
C ALA A 89 -35.22 -67.89 -17.32
N SER A 90 -36.08 -67.22 -18.10
CA SER A 90 -35.95 -67.07 -19.56
C SER A 90 -35.17 -65.82 -19.98
N GLY A 91 -34.63 -65.02 -19.05
CA GLY A 91 -33.90 -63.80 -19.34
C GLY A 91 -34.76 -62.60 -19.66
N LYS A 92 -36.07 -62.68 -19.45
CA LYS A 92 -37.00 -61.56 -19.65
C LYS A 92 -37.10 -60.74 -18.38
N MET A 93 -36.98 -59.43 -18.50
CA MET A 93 -37.17 -58.47 -17.39
C MET A 93 -38.59 -58.61 -16.84
N THR A 94 -38.73 -58.76 -15.53
CA THR A 94 -40.00 -58.90 -14.82
C THR A 94 -40.27 -57.76 -13.85
N GLY A 95 -39.27 -56.94 -13.55
CA GLY A 95 -39.46 -55.83 -12.63
C GLY A 95 -38.18 -55.13 -12.31
N ILE A 96 -38.26 -54.20 -11.39
CA ILE A 96 -37.12 -53.41 -10.87
C ILE A 96 -37.25 -53.43 -9.33
N THR A 97 -36.11 -53.53 -8.63
CA THR A 97 -36.04 -53.32 -7.20
C THR A 97 -34.97 -52.31 -6.88
N GLY A 98 -35.16 -51.48 -5.89
CA GLY A 98 -34.23 -50.42 -5.62
C GLY A 98 -34.38 -49.77 -4.26
N VAL A 99 -33.60 -48.72 -4.08
CA VAL A 99 -33.64 -47.89 -2.90
C VAL A 99 -33.66 -46.42 -3.33
N CYS A 100 -34.46 -45.63 -2.62
CA CYS A 100 -34.44 -44.19 -2.80
C CYS A 100 -34.27 -43.48 -1.46
N TRP A 101 -33.82 -42.25 -1.54
CA TRP A 101 -33.62 -41.38 -0.38
C TRP A 101 -33.92 -39.93 -0.75
N ASP A 102 -34.29 -39.17 0.28
CA ASP A 102 -34.42 -37.72 0.18
C ASP A 102 -33.02 -37.09 0.05
N SER A 103 -32.76 -36.45 -1.07
CA SER A 103 -31.48 -35.76 -1.40
C SER A 103 -31.65 -34.25 -1.45
N THR A 104 -32.71 -33.70 -0.85
CA THR A 104 -33.07 -32.29 -0.90
C THR A 104 -31.95 -31.41 -0.30
N ASP A 105 -31.41 -31.81 0.85
CA ASP A 105 -30.36 -31.05 1.54
C ASP A 105 -29.04 -31.07 0.75
N GLU A 106 -28.71 -32.23 0.15
CA GLU A 106 -27.54 -32.37 -0.72
C GLU A 106 -27.62 -31.43 -1.93
N LYS A 107 -28.83 -31.38 -2.57
CA LYS A 107 -29.06 -30.45 -3.70
C LYS A 107 -29.03 -28.99 -3.30
N ARG A 108 -29.56 -28.63 -2.16
CA ARG A 108 -29.50 -27.26 -1.63
C ARG A 108 -28.08 -26.85 -1.38
N HIS A 109 -27.30 -27.67 -0.70
CA HIS A 109 -25.88 -27.40 -0.43
C HIS A 109 -25.04 -27.31 -1.71
N GLU A 110 -25.36 -28.11 -2.72
CA GLU A 110 -24.68 -28.06 -4.01
C GLU A 110 -24.93 -26.72 -4.71
N VAL A 111 -26.16 -26.25 -4.75
CA VAL A 111 -26.53 -24.95 -5.34
C VAL A 111 -25.87 -23.79 -4.57
N GLU A 112 -25.93 -23.82 -3.23
CA GLU A 112 -25.29 -22.82 -2.39
C GLU A 112 -23.77 -22.78 -2.61
N ARG A 113 -23.13 -23.94 -2.72
CA ARG A 113 -21.69 -24.03 -2.96
C ARG A 113 -21.28 -23.46 -4.31
N VAL A 114 -22.04 -23.75 -5.38
CA VAL A 114 -21.80 -23.18 -6.70
C VAL A 114 -21.95 -21.66 -6.67
N ARG A 115 -23.03 -21.17 -6.06
CA ARG A 115 -23.26 -19.73 -5.93
C ARG A 115 -22.13 -19.03 -5.17
N HIS A 116 -21.72 -19.60 -4.06
CA HIS A 116 -20.64 -19.03 -3.24
C HIS A 116 -19.29 -19.03 -4.00
N PHE A 117 -19.04 -20.07 -4.79
CA PHE A 117 -17.85 -20.14 -5.64
C PHE A 117 -17.84 -19.04 -6.71
N ASP A 118 -18.97 -18.78 -7.34
CA ASP A 118 -19.10 -17.72 -8.35
C ASP A 118 -18.95 -16.33 -7.72
N GLU A 119 -19.52 -16.12 -6.53
CA GLU A 119 -19.33 -14.86 -5.77
C GLU A 119 -17.86 -14.61 -5.43
N LEU A 120 -17.16 -15.63 -4.91
CA LEU A 120 -15.72 -15.54 -4.60
C LEU A 120 -14.88 -15.25 -5.85
N ARG A 121 -15.19 -15.92 -6.94
CA ARG A 121 -14.49 -15.70 -8.22
C ARG A 121 -14.64 -14.25 -8.70
N ASN A 122 -15.84 -13.70 -8.64
CA ASN A 122 -16.11 -12.32 -9.03
C ASN A 122 -15.36 -11.30 -8.14
N VAL A 123 -15.23 -11.57 -6.84
CA VAL A 123 -14.47 -10.73 -5.91
C VAL A 123 -12.97 -10.76 -6.26
N LEU A 124 -12.42 -11.95 -6.47
CA LEU A 124 -11.01 -12.13 -6.84
C LEU A 124 -10.65 -11.46 -8.18
N ASP A 125 -11.54 -11.56 -9.17
CA ASP A 125 -11.31 -10.93 -10.47
C ASP A 125 -11.32 -9.39 -10.36
N ARG A 126 -12.21 -8.81 -9.55
CA ARG A 126 -12.22 -7.37 -9.26
C ARG A 126 -10.97 -6.91 -8.52
N GLU A 127 -10.53 -7.67 -7.52
CA GLU A 127 -9.30 -7.35 -6.79
C GLU A 127 -8.06 -7.38 -7.69
N ARG A 128 -7.96 -8.39 -8.57
CA ARG A 128 -6.87 -8.49 -9.54
C ARG A 128 -6.84 -7.32 -10.51
N LEU A 129 -8.01 -6.91 -11.01
CA LEU A 129 -8.10 -5.76 -11.91
C LEU A 129 -7.68 -4.48 -11.20
N ALA A 130 -8.22 -4.20 -10.01
CA ALA A 130 -7.88 -3.01 -9.23
C ALA A 130 -6.39 -2.95 -8.87
N ARG A 131 -5.80 -4.10 -8.54
CA ARG A 131 -4.36 -4.21 -8.28
C ARG A 131 -3.52 -3.91 -9.52
N SER A 132 -3.90 -4.47 -10.67
CA SER A 132 -3.20 -4.21 -11.95
C SER A 132 -3.25 -2.73 -12.35
N GLU A 133 -4.41 -2.09 -12.17
CA GLU A 133 -4.57 -0.65 -12.42
C GLU A 133 -3.71 0.21 -11.49
N ALA A 134 -3.67 -0.14 -10.20
CA ALA A 134 -2.84 0.54 -9.22
C ALA A 134 -1.33 0.37 -9.51
N GLU A 135 -0.89 -0.82 -9.91
CA GLU A 135 0.49 -1.10 -10.29
C GLU A 135 0.89 -0.30 -11.56
N ALA A 136 -0.01 -0.22 -12.56
CA ALA A 136 0.22 0.56 -13.78
C ALA A 136 0.31 2.07 -13.47
N ALA A 137 -0.60 2.61 -12.67
CA ALA A 137 -0.58 4.01 -12.25
C ALA A 137 0.69 4.36 -11.42
N ALA A 138 1.11 3.46 -10.54
CA ALA A 138 2.34 3.63 -9.76
C ALA A 138 3.60 3.66 -10.65
N GLU A 139 3.64 2.83 -11.69
CA GLU A 139 4.74 2.80 -12.65
C GLU A 139 4.77 4.06 -13.52
N GLU A 140 3.62 4.54 -13.98
CA GLU A 140 3.51 5.79 -14.73
C GLU A 140 3.98 6.99 -13.88
N LEU A 141 3.55 7.04 -12.62
CA LEU A 141 3.97 8.07 -11.68
C LEU A 141 5.50 8.04 -11.44
N ARG A 142 6.09 6.85 -11.33
CA ARG A 142 7.55 6.71 -11.19
C ARG A 142 8.29 7.26 -12.42
N LYS A 143 7.82 6.95 -13.64
CA LYS A 143 8.42 7.44 -14.88
C LYS A 143 8.32 8.95 -14.96
N ALA A 144 7.13 9.52 -14.75
CA ALA A 144 6.95 10.97 -14.76
C ALA A 144 7.83 11.68 -13.72
N ASN A 145 7.96 11.12 -12.51
CA ASN A 145 8.83 11.68 -11.48
C ASN A 145 10.32 11.63 -11.89
N ALA A 146 10.76 10.53 -12.48
CA ALA A 146 12.14 10.38 -12.98
C ALA A 146 12.45 11.37 -14.13
N GLU A 147 11.49 11.63 -15.02
CA GLU A 147 11.63 12.63 -16.08
C GLU A 147 11.74 14.05 -15.52
N ILE A 148 10.91 14.42 -14.54
CA ILE A 148 10.98 15.71 -13.84
C ILE A 148 12.33 15.89 -13.15
N GLU A 149 12.82 14.86 -12.48
CA GLU A 149 14.12 14.88 -11.80
C GLU A 149 15.29 15.03 -12.79
N GLN A 150 15.22 14.34 -13.93
CA GLN A 150 16.19 14.47 -15.00
C GLN A 150 16.19 15.87 -15.61
N PHE A 151 15.01 16.42 -15.85
CA PHE A 151 14.88 17.79 -16.35
C PHE A 151 15.45 18.81 -15.36
N ALA A 152 15.12 18.67 -14.07
CA ALA A 152 15.63 19.55 -13.02
C ALA A 152 17.18 19.52 -12.94
N TYR A 153 17.78 18.34 -13.10
CA TYR A 153 19.22 18.18 -13.13
C TYR A 153 19.87 18.89 -14.33
N LEU A 154 19.40 18.59 -15.55
CA LEU A 154 19.95 19.18 -16.77
C LEU A 154 19.78 20.70 -16.81
N ALA A 155 18.59 21.18 -16.47
CA ALA A 155 18.31 22.62 -16.41
C ALA A 155 19.20 23.33 -15.37
N SER A 156 19.43 22.70 -14.21
CA SER A 156 20.29 23.27 -13.16
C SER A 156 21.75 23.34 -13.58
N HIS A 157 22.26 22.29 -14.23
CA HIS A 157 23.62 22.28 -14.79
C HIS A 157 23.82 23.42 -15.80
N ASP A 158 22.89 23.57 -16.74
CA ASP A 158 23.00 24.57 -17.81
C ASP A 158 22.79 26.01 -17.30
N LEU A 159 22.13 26.17 -16.15
CA LEU A 159 22.01 27.46 -15.47
C LEU A 159 23.21 27.82 -14.62
N GLN A 160 24.03 26.86 -14.18
CA GLN A 160 25.21 27.14 -13.33
C GLN A 160 26.27 27.93 -14.05
N GLU A 161 26.58 27.63 -15.31
CA GLU A 161 27.66 28.26 -16.05
C GLU A 161 27.42 29.75 -16.30
N PRO A 162 26.29 30.18 -16.89
CA PRO A 162 26.02 31.61 -17.09
C PRO A 162 25.91 32.38 -15.77
N LEU A 163 25.35 31.73 -14.74
CA LEU A 163 25.23 32.35 -13.42
C LEU A 163 26.60 32.54 -12.74
N ARG A 164 27.50 31.56 -12.85
CA ARG A 164 28.89 31.67 -12.37
C ARG A 164 29.60 32.85 -13.02
N THR A 165 29.46 33.02 -14.33
CA THR A 165 30.03 34.12 -15.09
C THR A 165 29.46 35.45 -14.60
N THR A 166 28.15 35.56 -14.47
CA THR A 166 27.47 36.76 -13.97
C THR A 166 27.91 37.15 -12.57
N ALA A 167 27.97 36.16 -11.65
CA ALA A 167 28.39 36.37 -10.27
C ALA A 167 29.84 36.86 -10.20
N THR A 168 30.75 36.25 -10.99
CA THR A 168 32.16 36.66 -11.04
C THR A 168 32.34 38.11 -11.53
N HIS A 169 31.64 38.47 -12.62
CA HIS A 169 31.74 39.85 -13.14
C HIS A 169 31.09 40.85 -12.19
N THR A 170 29.98 40.53 -11.56
CA THR A 170 29.32 41.40 -10.57
C THR A 170 30.21 41.62 -9.34
N GLN A 171 30.86 40.57 -8.84
CA GLN A 171 31.82 40.68 -7.72
C GLN A 171 33.06 41.51 -8.10
N LEU A 172 33.55 41.35 -9.32
CA LEU A 172 34.66 42.18 -9.82
C LEU A 172 34.27 43.65 -9.94
N LEU A 173 33.07 43.95 -10.45
CA LEU A 173 32.53 45.30 -10.49
C LEU A 173 32.41 45.91 -9.10
N ALA A 174 31.81 45.16 -8.17
CA ALA A 174 31.69 45.63 -6.78
C ALA A 174 33.05 45.89 -6.14
N ARG A 175 34.04 45.01 -6.29
CA ARG A 175 35.40 45.24 -5.76
C ARG A 175 36.11 46.42 -6.37
N ARG A 176 35.91 46.65 -7.70
CA ARG A 176 36.66 47.68 -8.42
C ARG A 176 36.07 49.06 -8.26
N TYR A 177 34.76 49.17 -8.11
CA TYR A 177 34.04 50.46 -8.18
C TYR A 177 33.36 50.84 -6.88
N ARG A 178 33.30 50.02 -5.85
CA ARG A 178 32.73 50.33 -4.53
C ARG A 178 33.38 51.60 -3.96
N GLY A 179 32.54 52.57 -3.58
CA GLY A 179 32.99 53.87 -3.07
C GLY A 179 33.58 54.81 -4.14
N ARG A 180 33.46 54.46 -5.43
CA ARG A 180 33.89 55.32 -6.57
C ARG A 180 32.70 55.82 -7.40
N LEU A 181 31.53 55.29 -7.15
CA LEU A 181 30.27 55.71 -7.73
C LEU A 181 29.41 56.33 -6.63
N ASP A 182 28.22 56.71 -6.94
CA ASP A 182 27.24 57.20 -5.94
C ASP A 182 26.74 56.08 -5.03
N ASP A 183 26.11 56.47 -3.91
CA ASP A 183 25.59 55.52 -2.92
C ASP A 183 24.49 54.61 -3.50
N ASP A 184 23.73 55.09 -4.49
CA ASP A 184 22.69 54.31 -5.18
C ASP A 184 23.32 53.19 -6.01
N ALA A 185 24.41 53.48 -6.71
CA ALA A 185 25.14 52.47 -7.49
C ALA A 185 25.77 51.38 -6.57
N ASP A 186 26.33 51.76 -5.43
CA ASP A 186 26.88 50.82 -4.45
C ASP A 186 25.75 49.93 -3.88
N ALA A 187 24.57 50.48 -3.55
CA ALA A 187 23.39 49.73 -3.10
C ALA A 187 22.89 48.74 -4.16
N LEU A 188 22.85 49.15 -5.43
CA LEU A 188 22.48 48.28 -6.55
C LEU A 188 23.46 47.13 -6.75
N LEU A 189 24.78 47.42 -6.68
CA LEU A 189 25.82 46.39 -6.76
C LEU A 189 25.67 45.35 -5.64
N ASP A 190 25.42 45.80 -4.41
CA ASP A 190 25.20 44.88 -3.28
C ASP A 190 23.96 44.01 -3.48
N GLN A 191 22.86 44.58 -4.02
CA GLN A 191 21.66 43.80 -4.34
C GLN A 191 21.90 42.76 -5.43
N ILE A 192 22.67 43.08 -6.50
CA ILE A 192 22.98 42.14 -7.58
C ILE A 192 23.92 41.04 -7.07
N VAL A 193 24.94 41.34 -6.27
CA VAL A 193 25.84 40.37 -5.64
C VAL A 193 25.02 39.42 -4.75
N ALA A 194 24.17 39.94 -3.89
CA ALA A 194 23.31 39.14 -3.04
C ALA A 194 22.30 38.29 -3.84
N GLY A 195 21.75 38.85 -4.93
CA GLY A 195 20.85 38.13 -5.84
C GLY A 195 21.50 36.96 -6.55
N THR A 196 22.67 37.17 -7.12
CA THR A 196 23.46 36.13 -7.82
C THR A 196 23.91 35.03 -6.86
N ALA A 197 24.36 35.39 -5.65
CA ALA A 197 24.71 34.42 -4.62
C ALA A 197 23.54 33.54 -4.21
N ARG A 198 22.32 34.12 -4.06
CA ARG A 198 21.09 33.36 -3.78
C ARG A 198 20.73 32.40 -4.91
N MET A 199 20.85 32.83 -6.18
CA MET A 199 20.57 31.94 -7.33
C MET A 199 21.57 30.78 -7.39
N GLN A 200 22.85 31.02 -7.12
CA GLN A 200 23.86 29.97 -7.06
C GLN A 200 23.54 28.93 -5.98
N ALA A 201 23.14 29.37 -4.77
CA ALA A 201 22.77 28.49 -3.69
C ALA A 201 21.52 27.66 -4.07
N LEU A 202 20.50 28.28 -4.68
CA LEU A 202 19.29 27.56 -5.14
C LEU A 202 19.60 26.46 -6.15
N ILE A 203 20.43 26.76 -7.14
CA ILE A 203 20.80 25.80 -8.18
C ILE A 203 21.67 24.68 -7.59
N SER A 204 22.61 25.01 -6.70
CA SER A 204 23.43 24.00 -6.00
C SER A 204 22.55 23.04 -5.18
N ASP A 205 21.66 23.57 -4.36
CA ASP A 205 20.75 22.76 -3.53
C ASP A 205 19.83 21.88 -4.38
N LEU A 206 19.36 22.38 -5.54
CA LEU A 206 18.49 21.63 -6.46
C LEU A 206 19.24 20.48 -7.14
N LEU A 207 20.49 20.72 -7.56
CA LEU A 207 21.36 19.68 -8.13
C LEU A 207 21.60 18.56 -7.14
N GLU A 208 21.94 18.92 -5.92
CA GLU A 208 22.22 17.97 -4.86
C GLU A 208 20.98 17.15 -4.48
N TYR A 209 19.82 17.80 -4.38
CA TYR A 209 18.55 17.11 -4.19
C TYR A 209 18.29 16.10 -5.31
N SER A 210 18.55 16.48 -6.58
CA SER A 210 18.36 15.62 -7.75
C SER A 210 19.32 14.42 -7.77
N GLN A 211 20.59 14.61 -7.38
CA GLN A 211 21.59 13.53 -7.32
C GLN A 211 21.23 12.47 -6.27
N LEU A 212 20.76 12.90 -5.10
CA LEU A 212 20.29 11.98 -4.05
C LEU A 212 19.09 11.12 -4.50
N THR A 213 18.25 11.67 -5.37
CA THR A 213 17.07 10.95 -5.87
C THR A 213 17.44 9.89 -6.92
N ARG A 214 18.51 10.10 -7.68
CA ARG A 214 19.00 9.12 -8.69
C ARG A 214 19.65 7.88 -8.10
N GLY A 215 19.82 7.84 -6.77
CA GLY A 215 20.44 6.69 -6.13
C GLY A 215 21.92 6.54 -6.52
N GLU A 216 22.59 7.62 -6.92
CA GLU A 216 24.02 7.60 -7.10
C GLU A 216 24.65 7.13 -5.80
N SER A 217 25.23 5.95 -5.87
CA SER A 217 25.65 5.14 -4.72
C SER A 217 26.84 5.82 -4.04
N HIS A 218 26.55 6.73 -3.14
CA HIS A 218 27.60 7.17 -2.22
C HIS A 218 27.98 5.96 -1.36
N THR A 219 29.25 5.65 -1.31
CA THR A 219 29.77 4.51 -0.53
C THR A 219 29.41 4.75 0.93
N ARG A 220 28.55 3.87 1.47
CA ARG A 220 28.22 3.88 2.90
C ARG A 220 29.29 3.12 3.63
N GLU A 221 29.90 3.78 4.58
CA GLU A 221 30.93 3.21 5.44
C GLU A 221 30.56 3.39 6.91
N ARG A 222 31.27 2.72 7.78
CA ARG A 222 31.10 2.87 9.23
C ARG A 222 31.74 4.18 9.64
N ILE A 223 30.94 5.10 10.16
CA ILE A 223 31.35 6.44 10.55
C ILE A 223 30.94 6.76 11.99
N ASP A 224 31.75 7.53 12.67
CA ASP A 224 31.42 8.08 13.98
C ASP A 224 30.70 9.42 13.81
N LEU A 225 29.44 9.50 14.25
CA LEU A 225 28.65 10.73 14.15
C LEU A 225 29.20 11.87 15.00
N ASN A 226 30.03 11.62 16.00
CA ASN A 226 30.72 12.68 16.73
C ASN A 226 31.70 13.41 15.81
N THR A 227 32.50 12.67 15.02
CA THR A 227 33.45 13.24 14.05
C THR A 227 32.70 14.03 12.97
N VAL A 228 31.62 13.49 12.44
CA VAL A 228 30.76 14.14 11.43
C VAL A 228 30.17 15.45 11.95
N LEU A 229 29.66 15.45 13.19
CA LEU A 229 29.11 16.64 13.81
C LEU A 229 30.17 17.70 14.02
N GLU A 230 31.38 17.31 14.41
CA GLU A 230 32.51 18.26 14.58
C GLU A 230 32.94 18.88 13.25
N GLU A 231 32.95 18.11 12.16
CA GLU A 231 33.20 18.63 10.81
C GLU A 231 32.14 19.66 10.40
N ALA A 232 30.85 19.36 10.66
CA ALA A 232 29.75 20.29 10.40
C ALA A 232 29.89 21.59 11.23
N ARG A 233 30.34 21.49 12.49
CA ARG A 233 30.63 22.66 13.35
C ARG A 233 31.78 23.50 12.81
N GLN A 234 32.84 22.88 12.35
CA GLN A 234 34.00 23.59 11.76
C GLN A 234 33.59 24.38 10.52
N ILE A 235 32.76 23.78 9.64
CA ILE A 235 32.25 24.47 8.44
C ILE A 235 31.35 25.66 8.84
N LEU A 236 30.61 25.56 9.91
CA LEU A 236 29.73 26.61 10.41
C LEU A 236 30.40 27.55 11.44
N ALA A 237 31.71 27.42 11.74
CA ALA A 237 32.40 28.15 12.79
C ALA A 237 32.16 29.67 12.73
N ALA A 238 32.33 30.27 11.56
CA ALA A 238 32.09 31.70 11.39
C ALA A 238 30.65 32.15 11.70
N ALA A 239 29.66 31.32 11.38
CA ALA A 239 28.25 31.61 11.68
C ALA A 239 27.92 31.38 13.17
N ILE A 240 28.52 30.38 13.79
CA ILE A 240 28.43 30.09 15.22
C ILE A 240 29.00 31.27 16.01
N ASP A 241 30.22 31.71 15.69
CA ASP A 241 30.89 32.80 16.35
C ASP A 241 30.14 34.14 16.19
N ALA A 242 29.74 34.46 14.96
CA ALA A 242 29.00 35.70 14.66
C ALA A 242 27.60 35.76 15.35
N SER A 243 26.98 34.61 15.61
CA SER A 243 25.68 34.54 16.27
C SER A 243 25.76 34.38 17.79
N GLY A 244 26.93 34.06 18.34
CA GLY A 244 27.11 33.62 19.72
C GLY A 244 26.43 32.31 20.03
N ALA A 245 26.25 31.43 19.04
CA ALA A 245 25.57 30.17 19.21
C ALA A 245 26.38 29.17 20.03
N GLU A 246 25.72 28.45 20.94
CA GLU A 246 26.31 27.35 21.68
C GLU A 246 25.77 26.02 21.13
N VAL A 247 26.65 25.16 20.62
CA VAL A 247 26.30 23.82 20.14
C VAL A 247 26.83 22.78 21.12
N ARG A 248 25.96 22.09 21.83
CA ARG A 248 26.31 20.99 22.76
C ARG A 248 25.88 19.66 22.20
N SER A 249 26.73 18.65 22.31
CA SER A 249 26.39 17.27 21.96
C SER A 249 26.66 16.32 23.12
N GLU A 250 25.83 15.30 23.23
CA GLU A 250 26.11 14.09 23.96
C GLU A 250 26.83 13.09 23.04
N ALA A 251 27.29 11.97 23.59
CA ALA A 251 27.92 10.93 22.78
C ALA A 251 26.96 10.38 21.71
N LEU A 252 27.40 10.44 20.46
CA LEU A 252 26.65 9.93 19.30
C LEU A 252 27.21 8.58 18.86
N PRO A 253 26.36 7.70 18.25
CA PRO A 253 26.76 6.38 17.84
C PRO A 253 27.58 6.37 16.56
N GLU A 254 28.24 5.22 16.30
CA GLU A 254 28.70 4.85 14.98
C GLU A 254 27.53 4.29 14.15
N VAL A 255 27.47 4.68 12.88
CA VAL A 255 26.44 4.26 11.94
C VAL A 255 27.04 3.92 10.58
N ARG A 256 26.30 3.20 9.74
CA ARG A 256 26.70 2.96 8.36
C ARG A 256 26.04 3.97 7.43
N ALA A 257 26.80 5.00 7.03
CA ALA A 257 26.27 6.10 6.23
C ALA A 257 27.32 6.67 5.29
N ALA A 258 26.91 7.58 4.40
CA ALA A 258 27.80 8.36 3.56
C ALA A 258 28.29 9.60 4.36
N PRO A 259 29.59 9.76 4.64
CA PRO A 259 30.10 10.82 5.52
C PRO A 259 29.66 12.22 5.11
N GLY A 260 29.88 12.59 3.84
CA GLY A 260 29.54 13.93 3.34
C GLY A 260 28.03 14.26 3.46
N GLN A 261 27.15 13.25 3.26
CA GLN A 261 25.71 13.45 3.42
C GLN A 261 25.31 13.67 4.88
N MET A 262 25.95 13.00 5.82
CA MET A 262 25.71 13.21 7.25
C MET A 262 26.23 14.57 7.72
N VAL A 263 27.40 14.99 7.23
CA VAL A 263 27.91 16.35 7.48
C VAL A 263 26.91 17.39 7.04
N GLN A 264 26.39 17.25 5.84
CA GLN A 264 25.41 18.17 5.28
C GLN A 264 24.07 18.15 6.03
N LEU A 265 23.61 16.99 6.48
CA LEU A 265 22.43 16.89 7.32
C LEU A 265 22.58 17.73 8.59
N PHE A 266 23.69 17.57 9.31
CA PHE A 266 23.97 18.39 10.50
C PHE A 266 24.16 19.86 10.18
N GLN A 267 24.86 20.20 9.10
CA GLN A 267 25.01 21.59 8.65
C GLN A 267 23.66 22.26 8.41
N ASN A 268 22.75 21.60 7.69
CA ASN A 268 21.43 22.17 7.41
C ASN A 268 20.62 22.38 8.68
N LEU A 269 20.63 21.42 9.61
CA LEU A 269 19.86 21.52 10.86
C LEU A 269 20.44 22.61 11.78
N ILE A 270 21.76 22.66 11.95
CA ILE A 270 22.45 23.67 12.80
C ILE A 270 22.31 25.07 12.18
N ALA A 271 22.51 25.20 10.86
CA ALA A 271 22.36 26.48 10.17
C ALA A 271 20.90 27.01 10.28
N ASN A 272 19.91 26.13 10.21
CA ASN A 272 18.53 26.52 10.45
C ASN A 272 18.30 27.00 11.89
N ALA A 273 18.84 26.34 12.89
CA ALA A 273 18.75 26.75 14.29
C ALA A 273 19.38 28.15 14.52
N ILE A 274 20.54 28.42 13.94
CA ILE A 274 21.18 29.73 13.99
C ILE A 274 20.37 30.81 13.27
N LYS A 275 19.85 30.47 12.10
CA LYS A 275 19.09 31.36 11.22
C LYS A 275 17.76 31.81 11.84
N TYR A 276 17.01 30.87 12.41
CA TYR A 276 15.70 31.11 13.02
C TYR A 276 15.78 31.35 14.54
N ARG A 277 16.93 31.90 15.00
CA ARG A 277 17.12 32.27 16.40
C ARG A 277 16.17 33.37 16.83
N ARG A 278 15.90 33.42 18.11
CA ARG A 278 15.18 34.53 18.71
C ARG A 278 16.10 35.75 18.81
N PRO A 279 15.57 36.98 18.64
CA PRO A 279 16.36 38.20 18.78
C PRO A 279 16.87 38.45 20.20
N ASP A 280 16.14 37.94 21.20
CA ASP A 280 16.33 38.18 22.64
C ASP A 280 17.18 37.12 23.35
N ALA A 281 17.65 36.09 22.63
CA ALA A 281 18.40 34.99 23.22
C ALA A 281 19.52 34.49 22.27
N ALA A 282 20.66 34.14 22.86
CA ALA A 282 21.68 33.43 22.10
C ALA A 282 21.17 32.06 21.64
N PRO A 283 21.51 31.64 20.41
CA PRO A 283 21.11 30.32 19.92
C PRO A 283 21.77 29.23 20.79
N TYR A 284 20.93 28.31 21.28
CA TYR A 284 21.38 27.13 21.99
C TYR A 284 20.87 25.88 21.27
N ILE A 285 21.81 25.03 20.84
CA ILE A 285 21.53 23.85 20.03
C ILE A 285 22.07 22.64 20.78
N ARG A 286 21.20 21.65 21.01
CA ARG A 286 21.55 20.39 21.68
C ARG A 286 21.36 19.22 20.72
N VAL A 287 22.39 18.36 20.63
CA VAL A 287 22.36 17.13 19.82
C VAL A 287 22.57 15.94 20.73
N TRP A 288 21.68 14.94 20.64
CA TRP A 288 21.83 13.71 21.40
C TRP A 288 21.22 12.52 20.64
N CYS A 289 21.44 11.32 21.14
CA CYS A 289 20.95 10.08 20.59
C CYS A 289 20.11 9.29 21.60
N GLU A 290 19.04 8.70 21.13
CA GLU A 290 18.19 7.78 21.89
C GLU A 290 18.04 6.45 21.12
N PRO A 291 18.07 5.27 21.80
CA PRO A 291 17.79 4.00 21.13
C PRO A 291 16.30 3.93 20.77
N CYS A 292 15.97 3.49 19.55
CA CYS A 292 14.61 3.42 19.06
C CYS A 292 14.39 2.16 18.19
N GLY A 293 13.83 1.09 18.77
CA GLY A 293 13.27 -0.03 18.01
C GLY A 293 14.14 -0.69 16.94
N GLY A 294 15.45 -0.87 17.20
CA GLY A 294 16.41 -1.39 16.21
C GLY A 294 17.07 -0.33 15.32
N ALA A 295 16.95 0.94 15.71
CA ALA A 295 17.60 2.08 15.08
C ALA A 295 18.11 3.06 16.16
N PHE A 296 18.95 3.99 15.75
CA PHE A 296 19.31 5.16 16.54
C PHE A 296 18.42 6.33 16.15
N GLN A 297 17.79 6.98 17.13
CA GLN A 297 17.12 8.26 16.95
C GLN A 297 18.06 9.37 17.34
N ILE A 298 18.46 10.20 16.40
CA ILE A 298 19.27 11.40 16.62
C ILE A 298 18.32 12.59 16.73
N VAL A 299 18.54 13.42 17.71
CA VAL A 299 17.71 14.58 18.03
C VAL A 299 18.57 15.85 17.99
N VAL A 300 18.08 16.85 17.27
CA VAL A 300 18.69 18.20 17.19
C VAL A 300 17.62 19.19 17.67
N ALA A 301 17.81 19.77 18.83
CA ALA A 301 16.86 20.73 19.42
C ALA A 301 17.48 22.12 19.51
N ASP A 302 16.68 23.14 19.21
CA ASP A 302 17.04 24.55 19.30
C ASP A 302 16.07 25.35 20.20
N ASN A 303 16.54 26.50 20.71
CA ASN A 303 15.74 27.47 21.47
C ASN A 303 15.24 28.64 20.59
N GLY A 304 15.13 28.46 19.29
CA GLY A 304 14.79 29.50 18.32
C GLY A 304 13.33 29.95 18.37
N GLN A 305 12.88 30.59 17.28
CA GLN A 305 11.51 31.13 17.17
C GLN A 305 10.43 30.05 17.14
N GLY A 306 10.80 28.83 16.74
CA GLY A 306 9.84 27.75 16.54
C GLY A 306 8.85 28.06 15.42
N PHE A 307 7.92 27.13 15.21
CA PHE A 307 6.83 27.24 14.24
C PHE A 307 5.60 26.47 14.72
N ASP A 308 4.44 26.74 14.12
CA ASP A 308 3.20 26.04 14.42
C ASP A 308 3.29 24.59 13.94
N GLU A 309 2.99 23.64 14.83
CA GLU A 309 3.11 22.19 14.59
C GLU A 309 2.31 21.69 13.38
N ARG A 310 1.27 22.41 12.96
CA ARG A 310 0.50 22.14 11.73
C ARG A 310 1.38 22.08 10.47
N TYR A 311 2.52 22.73 10.49
CA TYR A 311 3.45 22.79 9.36
C TYR A 311 4.58 21.76 9.45
N ALA A 312 4.62 20.91 10.48
CA ALA A 312 5.71 19.97 10.73
C ALA A 312 6.00 19.01 9.57
N ASP A 313 4.96 18.58 8.85
CA ASP A 313 5.14 17.75 7.65
C ASP A 313 5.47 18.59 6.40
N GLN A 314 4.98 19.81 6.33
CA GLN A 314 5.12 20.66 5.15
C GLN A 314 6.51 21.27 5.02
N ILE A 315 7.24 21.50 6.13
CA ILE A 315 8.58 22.12 6.12
C ILE A 315 9.62 21.29 5.39
N PHE A 316 9.39 20.00 5.19
CA PHE A 316 10.24 19.09 4.43
C PHE A 316 9.93 19.09 2.91
N GLY A 317 8.96 19.88 2.48
CA GLY A 317 8.66 20.06 1.04
C GLY A 317 9.66 21.01 0.35
N ILE A 318 9.89 20.76 -0.95
CA ILE A 318 10.78 21.62 -1.77
C ILE A 318 10.19 23.02 -1.87
N PHE A 319 11.04 24.06 -1.73
CA PHE A 319 10.67 25.48 -1.77
C PHE A 319 9.65 25.91 -0.69
N LYS A 320 9.43 25.09 0.33
CA LYS A 320 8.54 25.45 1.45
C LYS A 320 9.29 26.35 2.44
N ARG A 321 8.65 27.48 2.78
CA ARG A 321 9.16 28.47 3.75
C ARG A 321 7.99 28.95 4.59
N LEU A 322 8.15 28.96 5.90
CA LEU A 322 7.12 29.42 6.85
C LEU A 322 7.22 30.93 7.12
N HIS A 323 8.43 31.48 6.99
CA HIS A 323 8.67 32.90 7.15
C HIS A 323 8.93 33.56 5.79
N GLY A 324 8.53 34.83 5.65
CA GLY A 324 8.61 35.59 4.40
C GLY A 324 10.03 35.70 3.82
N ARG A 325 10.21 36.61 2.83
CA ARG A 325 11.49 36.83 2.14
C ARG A 325 12.57 37.46 3.01
N GLU A 326 12.23 37.92 4.21
CA GLU A 326 13.14 38.60 5.14
C GLU A 326 14.25 37.70 5.69
N VAL A 327 14.00 36.40 5.81
CA VAL A 327 15.00 35.43 6.28
C VAL A 327 15.66 34.76 5.08
N PRO A 328 16.97 34.91 4.84
CA PRO A 328 17.65 34.34 3.68
C PRO A 328 17.59 32.81 3.67
N GLY A 329 17.38 32.19 2.49
CA GLY A 329 17.38 30.74 2.31
C GLY A 329 16.61 30.27 1.09
N THR A 330 16.95 29.07 0.61
CA THR A 330 16.44 28.44 -0.61
C THR A 330 15.09 27.73 -0.41
N GLY A 331 14.81 27.23 0.80
CA GLY A 331 13.67 26.38 1.09
C GLY A 331 13.86 24.91 0.65
N ILE A 332 15.09 24.50 0.32
CA ILE A 332 15.44 23.14 -0.11
C ILE A 332 16.15 22.37 1.01
N GLY A 333 16.85 23.03 1.92
CA GLY A 333 17.71 22.39 2.92
C GLY A 333 17.01 21.32 3.76
N LEU A 334 15.78 21.55 4.26
CA LEU A 334 15.02 20.53 5.00
C LEU A 334 14.50 19.39 4.10
N ALA A 335 14.14 19.68 2.85
CA ALA A 335 13.81 18.66 1.88
C ALA A 335 15.01 17.75 1.58
N LEU A 336 16.21 18.35 1.52
CA LEU A 336 17.46 17.63 1.37
C LEU A 336 17.76 16.75 2.60
N CYS A 337 17.57 17.28 3.82
CA CYS A 337 17.66 16.49 5.05
C CYS A 337 16.76 15.25 5.01
N LYS A 338 15.52 15.42 4.57
CA LYS A 338 14.57 14.30 4.43
C LYS A 338 15.06 13.26 3.43
N ARG A 339 15.54 13.68 2.26
CA ARG A 339 16.09 12.77 1.25
C ARG A 339 17.33 12.02 1.73
N ILE A 340 18.25 12.70 2.40
CA ILE A 340 19.44 12.07 2.98
C ILE A 340 19.04 10.97 3.96
N VAL A 341 18.14 11.27 4.89
CA VAL A 341 17.67 10.29 5.90
C VAL A 341 16.94 9.13 5.27
N GLU A 342 16.02 9.38 4.33
CA GLU A 342 15.29 8.33 3.59
C GLU A 342 16.24 7.46 2.75
N ALA A 343 17.24 8.07 2.09
CA ALA A 343 18.27 7.34 1.36
C ALA A 343 19.08 6.39 2.27
N HIS A 344 19.18 6.67 3.57
CA HIS A 344 19.82 5.81 4.56
C HIS A 344 18.86 4.84 5.27
N GLY A 345 17.60 4.75 4.82
CA GLY A 345 16.60 3.84 5.39
C GLY A 345 15.97 4.33 6.70
N GLY A 346 16.14 5.62 6.99
CA GLY A 346 15.58 6.26 8.17
C GLY A 346 14.32 7.08 7.88
N ARG A 347 13.85 7.78 8.92
CA ARG A 347 12.74 8.74 8.86
C ARG A 347 13.15 10.01 9.60
N ILE A 348 12.73 11.19 9.11
CA ILE A 348 12.90 12.49 9.76
C ILE A 348 11.54 13.12 10.04
N TRP A 349 11.42 13.80 11.17
CA TRP A 349 10.25 14.60 11.56
C TRP A 349 10.65 15.75 12.47
N ALA A 350 9.76 16.67 12.70
CA ALA A 350 9.98 17.80 13.58
C ALA A 350 8.83 17.97 14.57
N LYS A 351 9.16 18.50 15.76
CA LYS A 351 8.23 19.01 16.74
C LYS A 351 8.60 20.45 17.04
N SER A 352 7.64 21.35 17.11
CA SER A 352 7.95 22.76 17.38
C SER A 352 6.79 23.48 18.04
N MET A 353 7.11 24.51 18.76
CA MET A 353 6.13 25.42 19.36
C MET A 353 6.62 26.86 19.14
N PRO A 354 5.77 27.77 18.64
CA PRO A 354 6.12 29.18 18.48
C PRO A 354 6.68 29.78 19.78
N GLY A 355 7.85 30.43 19.69
CA GLY A 355 8.55 31.05 20.80
C GLY A 355 9.32 30.10 21.71
N ARG A 356 9.30 28.79 21.49
CA ARG A 356 9.97 27.79 22.31
C ARG A 356 11.06 26.99 21.60
N GLY A 357 11.23 27.22 20.28
CA GLY A 357 12.21 26.52 19.48
C GLY A 357 11.65 25.29 18.75
N SER A 358 12.56 24.55 18.12
CA SER A 358 12.22 23.38 17.34
C SER A 358 13.08 22.18 17.74
N THR A 359 12.53 20.97 17.51
CA THR A 359 13.23 19.71 17.72
C THR A 359 13.08 18.86 16.46
N PHE A 360 14.18 18.66 15.77
CA PHE A 360 14.26 17.77 14.61
C PHE A 360 14.76 16.40 15.06
N CYS A 361 14.02 15.37 14.69
CA CYS A 361 14.36 13.99 15.03
C CYS A 361 14.54 13.19 13.73
N PHE A 362 15.59 12.38 13.66
CA PHE A 362 15.74 11.44 12.55
C PHE A 362 16.29 10.09 13.02
N THR A 363 15.94 9.04 12.31
CA THR A 363 16.41 7.69 12.63
C THR A 363 17.44 7.21 11.61
N LEU A 364 18.42 6.42 12.10
CA LEU A 364 19.36 5.68 11.26
C LEU A 364 19.37 4.22 11.74
N PRO A 365 19.34 3.22 10.81
CA PRO A 365 19.39 1.81 11.17
C PRO A 365 20.65 1.47 11.99
N LEU A 366 20.56 0.49 12.88
CA LEU A 366 21.71 -0.11 13.53
C LEU A 366 22.64 -0.74 12.48
N VAL A 367 23.94 -0.75 12.76
CA VAL A 367 24.98 -1.31 11.89
C VAL A 367 24.88 -2.84 11.84
#